data_395881bc65b081f6d2dd2c3b6e009c43
#
_entry.id   395881bc65b081f6d2dd2c3b6e009c43
#
_cell.length_a   1.000
_cell.length_b   1.000
_cell.length_c   1.000
_cell.angle_alpha   90.00
_cell.angle_beta   90.00
_cell.angle_gamma   90.00
#
_symmetry.space_group_name_H-M   'P 1'
#
loop_
_entity.id
_entity.type
_entity.pdbx_description
1 polymer ?
#
loop_
_entity_poly.entity_id
_entity_poly.type
_entity_poly.pdbx_seq_one_letter_code
_entity_poly.pdbx_strand_id
1 'polypeptide(L)'
;MLKLTSRKSLIIWIAVLSITCVILLLPIKISYSIFVRGKILPANEWIIYKGTDGRLTSQLTNYKTGINQSYDVKLFDRGDAMQFEINSSLVSGSSIMQNDTIAVLYSNENERQIENLKGEIVAAKASLSLNLTGEKEAVIDQEIKNLDYAIKQADEQKKILDRFSLLYKKGLASQEEYEIAKGTYDLYLINISISKARLKTVETGAKQEQIGFIKAQIISLENELAVLQKRFKGFTVTAPINGVISRKTNSDTLMIISDVSEYVVLCPVKVKDKKYIQSSANVDIQANGTKQNVKSFVYEIDNNVQILNGIQVVTVTSTIKGESHQLIPSLMVDCYIETGKLSPLEYLERIWQRMVN
;
A
#
# COMPACT_ATOMS: atom_id res chain seq x y z
N MET A 1 -75.79 4.42 34.76
CA MET A 1 -76.20 3.35 35.70
C MET A 1 -75.08 2.34 35.80
N LEU A 2 -74.19 2.52 36.79
CA LEU A 2 -73.14 1.51 37.17
C LEU A 2 -73.86 0.43 38.00
N LYS A 3 -74.04 -0.76 37.45
CA LYS A 3 -74.55 -1.92 38.17
C LYS A 3 -73.51 -2.26 39.29
N LEU A 4 -74.02 -2.22 40.53
CA LEU A 4 -73.28 -2.74 41.68
C LEU A 4 -72.86 -4.17 41.40
N THR A 5 -71.55 -4.38 41.31
CA THR A 5 -70.92 -5.70 41.23
C THR A 5 -71.30 -6.47 42.52
N SER A 6 -71.82 -7.70 42.40
CA SER A 6 -72.17 -8.54 43.51
C SER A 6 -70.96 -8.70 44.46
N ARG A 7 -71.21 -8.78 45.81
CA ARG A 7 -70.17 -9.00 46.82
C ARG A 7 -69.17 -10.13 46.43
N LYS A 8 -69.63 -11.11 45.70
CA LYS A 8 -68.81 -12.23 45.20
C LYS A 8 -67.82 -11.78 44.10
N SER A 9 -68.21 -10.85 43.23
CA SER A 9 -67.25 -10.33 42.21
C SER A 9 -66.20 -9.44 42.82
N LEU A 10 -66.53 -8.68 43.89
CA LEU A 10 -65.57 -7.86 44.62
C LEU A 10 -64.49 -8.72 45.32
N ILE A 11 -64.94 -9.84 45.98
CA ILE A 11 -64.03 -10.80 46.64
C ILE A 11 -63.12 -11.45 45.60
N ILE A 12 -63.60 -11.81 44.44
CA ILE A 12 -62.79 -12.38 43.34
C ILE A 12 -61.74 -11.36 42.88
N TRP A 13 -62.11 -10.09 42.69
CA TRP A 13 -61.18 -9.04 42.32
C TRP A 13 -60.12 -8.79 43.39
N ILE A 14 -60.47 -8.79 44.67
CA ILE A 14 -59.49 -8.66 45.78
C ILE A 14 -58.57 -9.88 45.83
N ALA A 15 -59.07 -11.08 45.62
CA ALA A 15 -58.24 -12.29 45.59
C ALA A 15 -57.30 -12.29 44.42
N VAL A 16 -57.73 -11.90 43.22
CA VAL A 16 -56.87 -11.73 42.02
C VAL A 16 -55.81 -10.67 42.27
N LEU A 17 -56.17 -9.52 42.86
CA LEU A 17 -55.21 -8.46 43.15
C LEU A 17 -54.19 -8.90 44.20
N SER A 18 -54.62 -9.66 45.25
CA SER A 18 -53.71 -10.20 46.24
C SER A 18 -52.76 -11.24 45.68
N ILE A 19 -53.22 -12.13 44.82
CA ILE A 19 -52.40 -13.13 44.13
C ILE A 19 -51.37 -12.45 43.23
N THR A 20 -51.84 -11.42 42.47
CA THR A 20 -50.94 -10.63 41.61
C THR A 20 -49.87 -9.91 42.43
N CYS A 21 -50.25 -9.34 43.57
CA CYS A 21 -49.28 -8.65 44.48
C CYS A 21 -48.26 -9.66 45.08
N VAL A 22 -48.69 -10.84 45.43
CA VAL A 22 -47.81 -11.94 45.91
C VAL A 22 -46.86 -12.38 44.80
N ILE A 23 -47.31 -12.56 43.57
CA ILE A 23 -46.49 -12.95 42.44
C ILE A 23 -45.42 -11.85 42.16
N LEU A 24 -45.78 -10.58 42.29
CA LEU A 24 -44.85 -9.44 42.09
C LEU A 24 -43.76 -9.34 43.16
N LEU A 25 -44.05 -9.81 44.39
CA LEU A 25 -43.11 -9.81 45.52
C LEU A 25 -42.26 -11.08 45.62
N LEU A 26 -42.57 -12.13 44.83
CA LEU A 26 -41.78 -13.34 44.80
C LEU A 26 -40.39 -13.09 44.25
N PRO A 27 -39.29 -13.66 44.82
CA PRO A 27 -37.94 -13.51 44.35
C PRO A 27 -37.63 -14.35 43.11
N ILE A 28 -38.59 -14.39 42.18
CA ILE A 28 -38.47 -15.06 40.87
C ILE A 28 -37.67 -14.15 39.94
N LYS A 29 -36.66 -14.69 39.31
CA LYS A 29 -35.82 -13.95 38.32
C LYS A 29 -36.25 -14.39 36.92
N ILE A 30 -36.82 -13.46 36.14
CA ILE A 30 -37.28 -13.65 34.76
C ILE A 30 -36.19 -13.21 33.80
N SER A 31 -35.82 -14.06 32.83
CA SER A 31 -34.86 -13.66 31.79
C SER A 31 -35.52 -12.62 30.87
N TYR A 32 -34.84 -11.53 30.64
CA TYR A 32 -35.28 -10.49 29.72
C TYR A 32 -34.27 -10.33 28.58
N SER A 33 -34.77 -10.29 27.35
CA SER A 33 -33.99 -10.05 26.15
C SER A 33 -34.54 -8.88 25.35
N ILE A 34 -33.62 -8.12 24.75
CA ILE A 34 -33.98 -7.05 23.84
C ILE A 34 -33.99 -7.63 22.44
N PHE A 35 -35.16 -7.53 21.77
CA PHE A 35 -35.30 -7.91 20.37
C PHE A 35 -34.88 -6.77 19.47
N VAL A 36 -33.99 -7.07 18.51
CA VAL A 36 -33.54 -6.16 17.45
C VAL A 36 -33.31 -6.93 16.16
N ARG A 37 -33.47 -6.29 15.02
CA ARG A 37 -33.03 -6.82 13.74
C ARG A 37 -31.60 -6.41 13.48
N GLY A 38 -30.71 -7.37 13.37
CA GLY A 38 -29.29 -7.18 13.07
C GLY A 38 -28.98 -7.55 11.63
N LYS A 39 -27.79 -7.13 11.19
CA LYS A 39 -27.23 -7.48 9.87
C LYS A 39 -25.95 -8.27 10.08
N ILE A 40 -25.85 -9.44 9.46
CA ILE A 40 -24.62 -10.25 9.45
C ILE A 40 -23.64 -9.65 8.44
N LEU A 41 -22.39 -9.45 8.88
CA LEU A 41 -21.30 -9.01 8.02
C LEU A 41 -20.06 -9.90 8.28
N PRO A 42 -19.14 -10.04 7.31
CA PRO A 42 -17.85 -10.66 7.58
C PRO A 42 -17.04 -9.79 8.53
N ALA A 43 -16.12 -10.36 9.29
CA ALA A 43 -15.26 -9.58 10.18
C ALA A 43 -14.41 -8.58 9.40
N ASN A 44 -13.85 -9.01 8.27
CA ASN A 44 -13.11 -8.17 7.35
C ASN A 44 -13.71 -8.27 5.94
N GLU A 45 -13.81 -7.15 5.24
CA GLU A 45 -14.31 -7.08 3.88
C GLU A 45 -13.43 -6.13 3.06
N TRP A 46 -12.95 -6.62 1.94
CA TRP A 46 -12.20 -5.82 0.99
C TRP A 46 -13.01 -5.61 -0.27
N ILE A 47 -13.18 -4.35 -0.64
CA ILE A 47 -14.02 -3.95 -1.78
C ILE A 47 -13.15 -3.20 -2.78
N ILE A 48 -13.27 -3.56 -4.06
CA ILE A 48 -12.67 -2.84 -5.17
C ILE A 48 -13.80 -2.20 -5.99
N TYR A 49 -13.71 -0.89 -6.22
CA TYR A 49 -14.65 -0.16 -7.06
C TYR A 49 -13.96 0.75 -8.07
N LYS A 50 -14.65 0.96 -9.17
CA LYS A 50 -14.29 1.93 -10.19
C LYS A 50 -14.96 3.25 -9.87
N GLY A 51 -14.17 4.30 -9.65
CA GLY A 51 -14.68 5.66 -9.48
C GLY A 51 -15.21 6.24 -10.79
N THR A 52 -16.05 7.27 -10.69
CA THR A 52 -16.65 7.96 -11.85
C THR A 52 -15.63 8.64 -12.75
N ASP A 53 -14.44 8.94 -12.21
CA ASP A 53 -13.29 9.52 -12.92
C ASP A 53 -12.32 8.46 -13.51
N GLY A 54 -12.71 7.20 -13.48
CA GLY A 54 -11.90 6.07 -13.93
C GLY A 54 -10.88 5.56 -12.91
N ARG A 55 -10.76 6.17 -11.74
CA ARG A 55 -9.84 5.73 -10.68
C ARG A 55 -10.27 4.37 -10.16
N LEU A 56 -9.28 3.54 -9.84
CA LEU A 56 -9.50 2.31 -9.11
C LEU A 56 -9.30 2.58 -7.62
N THR A 57 -10.33 2.29 -6.84
CA THR A 57 -10.29 2.46 -5.39
C THR A 57 -10.48 1.12 -4.73
N SER A 58 -9.68 0.81 -3.73
CA SER A 58 -9.88 -0.35 -2.88
C SER A 58 -9.94 0.05 -1.40
N GLN A 59 -10.82 -0.61 -0.66
CA GLN A 59 -11.07 -0.32 0.75
C GLN A 59 -11.15 -1.63 1.53
N LEU A 60 -10.37 -1.73 2.60
CA LEU A 60 -10.44 -2.81 3.57
C LEU A 60 -11.13 -2.30 4.83
N THR A 61 -12.27 -2.86 5.14
CA THR A 61 -13.08 -2.52 6.31
C THR A 61 -13.07 -3.67 7.31
N ASN A 62 -12.78 -3.35 8.57
CA ASN A 62 -12.97 -4.28 9.68
C ASN A 62 -14.28 -3.92 10.39
N TYR A 63 -15.30 -4.76 10.19
CA TYR A 63 -16.62 -4.53 10.78
C TYR A 63 -16.71 -4.83 12.28
N LYS A 64 -15.69 -5.51 12.83
CA LYS A 64 -15.62 -5.78 14.27
C LYS A 64 -15.28 -4.51 15.06
N THR A 65 -14.40 -3.68 14.51
CA THR A 65 -13.99 -2.39 15.09
C THR A 65 -14.68 -1.20 14.43
N GLY A 66 -15.39 -1.39 13.33
CA GLY A 66 -16.02 -0.32 12.56
C GLY A 66 -15.03 0.59 11.83
N ILE A 67 -13.76 0.19 11.70
CA ILE A 67 -12.68 1.02 11.16
C ILE A 67 -12.28 0.55 9.76
N ASN A 68 -12.09 1.51 8.86
CA ASN A 68 -11.43 1.27 7.58
C ASN A 68 -9.93 1.14 7.81
N GLN A 69 -9.38 -0.07 7.66
CA GLN A 69 -7.96 -0.35 7.90
C GLN A 69 -7.05 0.18 6.82
N SER A 70 -7.51 0.15 5.56
CA SER A 70 -6.77 0.70 4.44
C SER A 70 -7.72 1.28 3.38
N TYR A 71 -7.24 2.32 2.73
CA TYR A 71 -7.89 2.95 1.61
C TYR A 71 -6.82 3.27 0.57
N ASP A 72 -6.84 2.57 -0.56
CA ASP A 72 -5.88 2.73 -1.64
C ASP A 72 -6.58 3.27 -2.89
N VAL A 73 -6.02 4.33 -3.45
CA VAL A 73 -6.51 4.97 -4.68
C VAL A 73 -5.41 4.93 -5.72
N LYS A 74 -5.63 4.18 -6.80
CA LYS A 74 -4.73 4.17 -7.94
C LYS A 74 -5.16 5.26 -8.91
N LEU A 75 -4.33 6.30 -8.97
CA LEU A 75 -4.47 7.43 -9.89
C LEU A 75 -3.79 7.08 -11.21
N PHE A 76 -4.43 7.42 -12.30
CA PHE A 76 -3.90 7.27 -13.66
C PHE A 76 -3.49 8.63 -14.20
N ASP A 77 -2.41 8.68 -14.97
CA ASP A 77 -2.00 9.89 -15.64
C ASP A 77 -3.00 10.24 -16.75
N ARG A 78 -3.30 11.53 -16.93
CA ARG A 78 -4.22 11.98 -17.97
C ARG A 78 -3.67 11.61 -19.35
N GLY A 79 -4.47 10.89 -20.12
CA GLY A 79 -4.12 10.48 -21.49
C GLY A 79 -3.48 9.09 -21.58
N ASP A 80 -3.20 8.41 -20.45
CA ASP A 80 -2.73 7.02 -20.47
C ASP A 80 -3.92 6.07 -20.70
N ALA A 81 -3.81 5.25 -21.73
CA ALA A 81 -4.77 4.16 -21.99
C ALA A 81 -4.40 2.97 -21.11
N MET A 82 -5.07 2.86 -19.95
CA MET A 82 -4.86 1.76 -19.04
C MET A 82 -5.87 0.65 -19.27
N GLN A 83 -5.38 -0.58 -19.32
CA GLN A 83 -6.18 -1.78 -19.35
C GLN A 83 -6.16 -2.42 -17.96
N PHE A 84 -7.35 -2.57 -17.37
CA PHE A 84 -7.54 -3.30 -16.13
C PHE A 84 -7.99 -4.73 -16.46
N GLU A 85 -7.15 -5.70 -16.18
CA GLU A 85 -7.43 -7.10 -16.41
C GLU A 85 -7.57 -7.84 -15.09
N ILE A 86 -8.79 -8.33 -14.84
CA ILE A 86 -9.07 -9.19 -13.68
C ILE A 86 -8.64 -10.61 -14.07
N ASN A 87 -7.98 -11.29 -13.15
CA ASN A 87 -7.63 -12.70 -13.34
C ASN A 87 -8.88 -13.53 -13.66
N SER A 88 -8.94 -14.10 -14.85
CA SER A 88 -10.11 -14.81 -15.38
C SER A 88 -10.47 -16.09 -14.60
N SER A 89 -9.54 -16.62 -13.78
CA SER A 89 -9.78 -17.76 -12.89
C SER A 89 -10.64 -17.41 -11.68
N LEU A 90 -10.84 -16.11 -11.38
CA LEU A 90 -11.57 -15.63 -10.22
C LEU A 90 -13.08 -15.61 -10.50
N VAL A 91 -13.76 -16.60 -9.96
CA VAL A 91 -15.22 -16.72 -10.07
C VAL A 91 -15.86 -16.43 -8.72
N SER A 92 -17.09 -15.90 -8.73
CA SER A 92 -17.87 -15.72 -7.49
C SER A 92 -18.01 -17.05 -6.75
N GLY A 93 -17.70 -17.05 -5.46
CA GLY A 93 -17.64 -18.26 -4.61
C GLY A 93 -16.24 -18.89 -4.51
N SER A 94 -15.25 -18.46 -5.30
CA SER A 94 -13.88 -18.95 -5.18
C SER A 94 -13.22 -18.45 -3.90
N SER A 95 -12.44 -19.32 -3.26
CA SER A 95 -11.56 -18.94 -2.15
C SER A 95 -10.28 -18.30 -2.68
N ILE A 96 -9.81 -17.29 -1.97
CA ILE A 96 -8.60 -16.55 -2.29
C ILE A 96 -7.70 -16.49 -1.06
N MET A 97 -6.39 -16.54 -1.28
CA MET A 97 -5.39 -16.38 -0.22
C MET A 97 -4.85 -14.95 -0.22
N GLN A 98 -4.38 -14.52 0.94
CA GLN A 98 -3.67 -13.26 1.07
C GLN A 98 -2.45 -13.24 0.13
N ASN A 99 -2.23 -12.09 -0.54
CA ASN A 99 -1.21 -11.85 -1.57
C ASN A 99 -1.47 -12.50 -2.94
N ASP A 100 -2.58 -13.21 -3.14
CA ASP A 100 -2.95 -13.67 -4.48
C ASP A 100 -3.21 -12.48 -5.40
N THR A 101 -2.78 -12.59 -6.66
CA THR A 101 -3.00 -11.56 -7.67
C THR A 101 -4.45 -11.58 -8.14
N ILE A 102 -5.14 -10.48 -7.90
CA ILE A 102 -6.53 -10.28 -8.28
C ILE A 102 -6.64 -9.69 -9.68
N ALA A 103 -5.85 -8.67 -9.95
CA ALA A 103 -5.87 -7.96 -11.21
C ALA A 103 -4.51 -7.32 -11.49
N VAL A 104 -4.27 -7.06 -12.76
CA VAL A 104 -3.10 -6.32 -13.24
C VAL A 104 -3.60 -5.12 -14.05
N LEU A 105 -2.98 -3.98 -13.82
CA LEU A 105 -3.19 -2.79 -14.62
C LEU A 105 -2.01 -2.66 -15.59
N TYR A 106 -2.31 -2.61 -16.86
CA TYR A 106 -1.32 -2.39 -17.92
C TYR A 106 -1.36 -0.93 -18.35
N SER A 107 -0.20 -0.30 -18.40
CA SER A 107 0.01 1.06 -18.85
C SER A 107 1.08 1.05 -19.95
N ASN A 108 0.66 1.27 -21.17
CA ASN A 108 1.58 1.33 -22.31
C ASN A 108 2.56 2.50 -22.18
N GLU A 109 2.13 3.61 -21.59
CA GLU A 109 2.97 4.79 -21.41
C GLU A 109 4.09 4.53 -20.39
N ASN A 110 3.78 3.88 -19.26
CA ASN A 110 4.81 3.54 -18.29
C ASN A 110 5.82 2.53 -18.83
N GLU A 111 5.37 1.53 -19.60
CA GLU A 111 6.28 0.59 -20.25
C GLU A 111 7.20 1.31 -21.24
N ARG A 112 6.65 2.20 -22.05
CA ARG A 112 7.44 3.02 -22.98
C ARG A 112 8.47 3.88 -22.27
N GLN A 113 8.10 4.52 -21.15
CA GLN A 113 9.02 5.34 -20.36
C GLN A 113 10.14 4.49 -19.72
N ILE A 114 9.84 3.31 -19.22
CA ILE A 114 10.82 2.38 -18.67
C ILE A 114 11.83 1.95 -19.76
N GLU A 115 11.36 1.59 -20.94
CA GLU A 115 12.23 1.19 -22.05
C GLU A 115 13.07 2.36 -22.58
N ASN A 116 12.52 3.57 -22.66
CA ASN A 116 13.27 4.77 -23.01
C ASN A 116 14.41 5.03 -22.00
N LEU A 117 14.12 5.03 -20.70
CA LEU A 117 15.14 5.23 -19.67
C LEU A 117 16.22 4.14 -19.68
N LYS A 118 15.86 2.89 -19.93
CA LYS A 118 16.85 1.81 -20.13
C LYS A 118 17.77 2.12 -21.32
N GLY A 119 17.20 2.60 -22.44
CA GLY A 119 17.96 3.04 -23.59
C GLY A 119 18.93 4.19 -23.28
N GLU A 120 18.47 5.20 -22.55
CA GLU A 120 19.31 6.33 -22.11
C GLU A 120 20.44 5.89 -21.18
N ILE A 121 20.18 4.98 -20.24
CA ILE A 121 21.21 4.41 -19.36
C ILE A 121 22.27 3.66 -20.18
N VAL A 122 21.86 2.87 -21.16
CA VAL A 122 22.79 2.15 -22.05
C VAL A 122 23.65 3.13 -22.83
N ALA A 123 23.06 4.18 -23.40
CA ALA A 123 23.77 5.23 -24.12
C ALA A 123 24.77 5.99 -23.24
N ALA A 124 24.35 6.34 -22.01
CA ALA A 124 25.24 7.01 -21.04
C ALA A 124 26.39 6.10 -20.60
N LYS A 125 26.16 4.80 -20.38
CA LYS A 125 27.19 3.82 -20.07
C LYS A 125 28.17 3.63 -21.23
N ALA A 126 27.69 3.60 -22.46
CA ALA A 126 28.53 3.55 -23.66
C ALA A 126 29.41 4.82 -23.77
N SER A 127 28.82 6.01 -23.53
CA SER A 127 29.55 7.27 -23.49
C SER A 127 30.63 7.27 -22.39
N LEU A 128 30.30 6.74 -21.19
CA LEU A 128 31.30 6.58 -20.13
C LEU A 128 32.46 5.67 -20.56
N SER A 129 32.15 4.54 -21.18
CA SER A 129 33.17 3.61 -21.69
C SER A 129 34.09 4.26 -22.71
N LEU A 130 33.52 5.00 -23.67
CA LEU A 130 34.30 5.76 -24.67
C LEU A 130 35.27 6.77 -24.02
N ASN A 131 34.79 7.47 -22.96
CA ASN A 131 35.59 8.46 -22.28
C ASN A 131 36.63 7.84 -21.34
N LEU A 132 36.42 6.60 -20.87
CA LEU A 132 37.39 5.89 -20.00
C LEU A 132 38.54 5.24 -20.81
N THR A 133 38.27 4.80 -22.04
CA THR A 133 39.27 4.10 -22.87
C THR A 133 40.28 5.04 -23.55
N GLY A 134 40.10 6.35 -23.40
CA GLY A 134 40.97 7.33 -24.05
C GLY A 134 40.77 7.35 -25.58
N GLU A 135 41.72 7.97 -26.29
CA GLU A 135 41.71 7.93 -27.74
C GLU A 135 42.11 6.54 -28.27
N LYS A 136 41.77 6.28 -29.55
CA LYS A 136 42.07 4.97 -30.17
C LYS A 136 43.54 4.62 -30.01
N GLU A 137 43.84 3.36 -29.74
CA GLU A 137 45.17 2.79 -29.56
C GLU A 137 46.19 3.26 -30.65
N ALA A 138 45.69 3.44 -31.90
CA ALA A 138 46.48 3.94 -33.01
C ALA A 138 47.00 5.39 -32.82
N VAL A 139 46.20 6.25 -32.13
CA VAL A 139 46.60 7.64 -31.82
C VAL A 139 47.63 7.66 -30.69
N ILE A 140 47.46 6.81 -29.68
CA ILE A 140 48.44 6.63 -28.60
C ILE A 140 49.76 6.13 -29.17
N ASP A 141 49.75 5.10 -30.05
CA ASP A 141 50.93 4.56 -30.71
C ASP A 141 51.65 5.64 -31.56
N GLN A 142 50.87 6.49 -32.27
CA GLN A 142 51.43 7.62 -33.00
C GLN A 142 52.16 8.60 -32.09
N GLU A 143 51.56 8.99 -30.94
CA GLU A 143 52.20 9.93 -30.02
C GLU A 143 53.42 9.31 -29.30
N ILE A 144 53.44 7.98 -29.04
CA ILE A 144 54.61 7.26 -28.58
C ILE A 144 55.77 7.39 -29.62
N LYS A 145 55.49 7.19 -30.91
CA LYS A 145 56.49 7.32 -31.98
C LYS A 145 56.95 8.76 -32.14
N ASN A 146 56.06 9.74 -31.98
CA ASN A 146 56.44 11.17 -31.97
C ASN A 146 57.38 11.51 -30.83
N LEU A 147 57.14 10.96 -29.64
CA LEU A 147 58.02 11.13 -28.50
C LEU A 147 59.37 10.45 -28.71
N ASP A 148 59.42 9.22 -29.24
CA ASP A 148 60.63 8.49 -29.55
C ASP A 148 61.50 9.26 -30.59
N TYR A 149 60.85 9.83 -31.61
CA TYR A 149 61.47 10.68 -32.61
C TYR A 149 62.11 11.95 -31.98
N ALA A 150 61.39 12.66 -31.09
CA ALA A 150 61.87 13.82 -30.38
C ALA A 150 63.08 13.49 -29.48
N ILE A 151 63.07 12.33 -28.79
CA ILE A 151 64.19 11.86 -28.01
C ILE A 151 65.44 11.60 -28.88
N LYS A 152 65.26 10.89 -29.99
CA LYS A 152 66.39 10.63 -30.94
C LYS A 152 66.98 11.91 -31.49
N GLN A 153 66.17 12.90 -31.86
CA GLN A 153 66.68 14.20 -32.29
C GLN A 153 67.50 14.92 -31.20
N ALA A 154 67.00 14.89 -29.94
CA ALA A 154 67.74 15.47 -28.84
C ALA A 154 69.06 14.75 -28.59
N ASP A 155 69.11 13.40 -28.69
CA ASP A 155 70.33 12.60 -28.51
C ASP A 155 71.40 12.93 -29.60
N GLU A 156 70.92 13.06 -30.85
CA GLU A 156 71.85 13.48 -31.93
C GLU A 156 72.40 14.91 -31.71
N GLN A 157 71.55 15.85 -31.29
CA GLN A 157 71.98 17.21 -31.00
C GLN A 157 72.86 17.28 -29.78
N LYS A 158 72.67 16.41 -28.79
CA LYS A 158 73.54 16.26 -27.63
C LYS A 158 74.98 15.90 -28.07
N LYS A 159 75.12 14.93 -28.96
CA LYS A 159 76.45 14.55 -29.51
C LYS A 159 77.14 15.74 -30.21
N ILE A 160 76.35 16.58 -30.89
CA ILE A 160 76.90 17.82 -31.52
C ILE A 160 77.31 18.81 -30.44
N LEU A 161 76.53 19.07 -29.42
CA LEU A 161 76.84 19.92 -28.27
C LEU A 161 78.07 19.44 -27.56
N ASP A 162 78.21 18.12 -27.26
CA ASP A 162 79.33 17.53 -26.59
C ASP A 162 80.65 17.76 -27.41
N ARG A 163 80.54 17.66 -28.74
CA ARG A 163 81.66 17.94 -29.64
C ARG A 163 82.09 19.42 -29.57
N PHE A 164 81.11 20.37 -29.72
CA PHE A 164 81.42 21.80 -29.60
C PHE A 164 81.91 22.20 -28.21
N SER A 165 81.41 21.59 -27.16
CA SER A 165 81.93 21.78 -25.78
C SER A 165 83.40 21.38 -25.65
N LEU A 166 83.79 20.24 -26.27
CA LEU A 166 85.21 19.80 -26.25
C LEU A 166 86.09 20.72 -27.09
N LEU A 167 85.62 21.18 -28.29
CA LEU A 167 86.36 22.10 -29.16
C LEU A 167 86.49 23.46 -28.49
N TYR A 168 85.51 23.99 -27.85
CA TYR A 168 85.52 25.25 -27.10
C TYR A 168 86.52 25.18 -25.95
N LYS A 169 86.50 24.10 -25.15
CA LYS A 169 87.52 23.87 -24.11
C LYS A 169 88.99 23.81 -24.61
N LYS A 170 89.18 23.39 -25.85
CA LYS A 170 90.47 23.36 -26.51
C LYS A 170 90.88 24.67 -27.26
N GLY A 171 89.99 25.67 -27.20
CA GLY A 171 90.16 26.94 -27.93
C GLY A 171 90.00 26.84 -29.44
N LEU A 172 89.36 25.76 -29.94
CA LEU A 172 89.23 25.48 -31.40
C LEU A 172 87.82 25.81 -31.92
N ALA A 173 86.89 26.26 -31.05
CA ALA A 173 85.55 26.77 -31.40
C ALA A 173 85.31 28.07 -30.63
N SER A 174 84.51 28.98 -31.24
CA SER A 174 84.15 30.25 -30.59
C SER A 174 83.06 30.02 -29.50
N GLN A 175 82.93 30.98 -28.58
CA GLN A 175 81.87 30.99 -27.57
C GLN A 175 80.46 30.99 -28.22
N GLU A 176 80.31 31.77 -29.30
CA GLU A 176 79.09 31.87 -30.03
C GLU A 176 78.62 30.49 -30.60
N GLU A 177 79.59 29.75 -31.23
CA GLU A 177 79.30 28.42 -31.78
C GLU A 177 78.86 27.42 -30.67
N TYR A 178 79.51 27.47 -29.49
CA TYR A 178 79.09 26.65 -28.34
C TYR A 178 77.69 27.04 -27.81
N GLU A 179 77.44 28.37 -27.69
CA GLU A 179 76.15 28.86 -27.22
C GLU A 179 74.98 28.51 -28.20
N ILE A 180 75.22 28.60 -29.51
CA ILE A 180 74.31 28.16 -30.54
C ILE A 180 74.00 26.65 -30.41
N ALA A 181 75.02 25.82 -30.28
CA ALA A 181 74.89 24.38 -30.15
C ALA A 181 74.12 24.03 -28.87
N LYS A 182 74.39 24.73 -27.76
CA LYS A 182 73.66 24.58 -26.48
C LYS A 182 72.19 25.02 -26.60
N GLY A 183 71.97 26.19 -27.14
CA GLY A 183 70.56 26.70 -27.33
C GLY A 183 69.72 25.78 -28.20
N THR A 184 70.38 25.21 -29.27
CA THR A 184 69.67 24.25 -30.13
C THR A 184 69.32 22.96 -29.37
N TYR A 185 70.23 22.43 -28.54
CA TYR A 185 69.97 21.26 -27.69
C TYR A 185 68.79 21.54 -26.66
N ASP A 186 68.85 22.73 -26.05
CA ASP A 186 67.78 23.14 -25.09
C ASP A 186 66.37 23.19 -25.79
N LEU A 187 66.30 23.63 -27.06
CA LEU A 187 65.05 23.58 -27.84
C LEU A 187 64.59 22.16 -28.08
N TYR A 188 65.45 21.19 -28.33
CA TYR A 188 65.08 19.79 -28.47
C TYR A 188 64.58 19.18 -27.14
N LEU A 189 65.13 19.58 -25.99
CA LEU A 189 64.62 19.19 -24.67
C LEU A 189 63.23 19.71 -24.43
N ILE A 190 62.96 20.94 -24.83
CA ILE A 190 61.57 21.51 -24.81
C ILE A 190 60.62 20.70 -25.71
N ASN A 191 61.07 20.30 -26.90
CA ASN A 191 60.25 19.49 -27.80
C ASN A 191 59.90 18.11 -27.19
N ILE A 192 60.84 17.45 -26.49
CA ILE A 192 60.57 16.23 -25.70
C ILE A 192 59.46 16.48 -24.66
N SER A 193 59.53 17.61 -23.94
CA SER A 193 58.54 17.96 -22.93
C SER A 193 57.14 18.17 -23.53
N ILE A 194 57.07 18.82 -24.72
CA ILE A 194 55.80 19.00 -25.45
C ILE A 194 55.23 17.66 -25.90
N SER A 195 56.08 16.75 -26.46
CA SER A 195 55.62 15.43 -26.92
C SER A 195 55.16 14.56 -25.77
N LYS A 196 55.84 14.62 -24.59
CA LYS A 196 55.39 13.95 -23.36
C LYS A 196 54.00 14.47 -22.89
N ALA A 197 53.80 15.78 -22.96
CA ALA A 197 52.55 16.37 -22.54
C ALA A 197 51.38 15.93 -23.47
N ARG A 198 51.65 15.85 -24.81
CA ARG A 198 50.69 15.35 -25.78
C ARG A 198 50.31 13.89 -25.53
N LEU A 199 51.35 13.01 -25.37
CA LEU A 199 51.12 11.62 -25.05
C LEU A 199 50.26 11.47 -23.79
N LYS A 200 50.60 12.18 -22.72
CA LYS A 200 49.82 12.17 -21.49
C LYS A 200 48.35 12.60 -21.70
N THR A 201 48.09 13.61 -22.54
CA THR A 201 46.73 14.08 -22.86
C THR A 201 45.91 13.00 -23.57
N VAL A 202 46.55 12.28 -24.50
CA VAL A 202 45.89 11.20 -25.24
C VAL A 202 45.63 9.96 -24.37
N GLU A 203 46.60 9.61 -23.50
CA GLU A 203 46.50 8.48 -22.56
C GLU A 203 45.43 8.69 -21.50
N THR A 204 45.28 9.91 -20.99
CA THR A 204 44.30 10.18 -19.91
C THR A 204 42.86 10.29 -20.39
N GLY A 205 42.60 10.48 -21.69
CA GLY A 205 41.26 10.64 -22.27
C GLY A 205 40.54 11.89 -21.76
N ALA A 206 39.27 11.75 -21.50
CA ALA A 206 38.42 12.86 -21.04
C ALA A 206 38.83 13.33 -19.62
N LYS A 207 38.57 14.61 -19.35
CA LYS A 207 38.79 15.20 -18.03
C LYS A 207 38.02 14.45 -16.96
N GLN A 208 38.56 14.29 -15.76
CA GLN A 208 37.94 13.61 -14.62
C GLN A 208 36.56 14.20 -14.28
N GLU A 209 36.37 15.49 -14.46
CA GLU A 209 35.12 16.18 -14.25
C GLU A 209 34.01 15.70 -15.24
N GLN A 210 34.38 15.44 -16.51
CA GLN A 210 33.46 14.93 -17.52
C GLN A 210 33.04 13.50 -17.22
N ILE A 211 33.99 12.65 -16.79
CA ILE A 211 33.71 11.29 -16.31
C ILE A 211 32.78 11.34 -15.10
N GLY A 212 33.07 12.24 -14.14
CA GLY A 212 32.22 12.48 -12.97
C GLY A 212 30.80 12.89 -13.34
N PHE A 213 30.65 13.79 -14.32
CA PHE A 213 29.35 14.22 -14.82
C PHE A 213 28.53 13.06 -15.42
N ILE A 214 29.16 12.24 -16.29
CA ILE A 214 28.47 11.09 -16.91
C ILE A 214 28.07 10.06 -15.86
N LYS A 215 28.93 9.80 -14.87
CA LYS A 215 28.60 8.91 -13.74
C LYS A 215 27.41 9.42 -12.94
N ALA A 216 27.35 10.73 -12.64
CA ALA A 216 26.24 11.33 -11.93
C ALA A 216 24.94 11.25 -12.76
N GLN A 217 25.02 11.44 -14.07
CA GLN A 217 23.88 11.27 -14.98
C GLN A 217 23.35 9.82 -14.96
N ILE A 218 24.22 8.82 -15.03
CA ILE A 218 23.83 7.40 -14.94
C ILE A 218 23.10 7.13 -13.62
N ILE A 219 23.62 7.59 -12.49
CA ILE A 219 22.98 7.42 -11.17
C ILE A 219 21.58 8.08 -11.15
N SER A 220 21.46 9.28 -11.74
CA SER A 220 20.17 9.97 -11.81
C SER A 220 19.15 9.16 -12.61
N LEU A 221 19.53 8.67 -13.80
CA LEU A 221 18.65 7.85 -14.64
C LEU A 221 18.29 6.50 -13.98
N GLU A 222 19.22 5.86 -13.29
CA GLU A 222 18.97 4.61 -12.56
C GLU A 222 18.02 4.83 -11.39
N ASN A 223 18.11 5.96 -10.69
CA ASN A 223 17.17 6.33 -9.62
C ASN A 223 15.76 6.58 -10.19
N GLU A 224 15.67 7.29 -11.31
CA GLU A 224 14.38 7.55 -11.99
C GLU A 224 13.74 6.25 -12.45
N LEU A 225 14.51 5.35 -13.07
CA LEU A 225 14.07 4.02 -13.47
C LEU A 225 13.56 3.22 -12.25
N ALA A 226 14.27 3.26 -11.12
CA ALA A 226 13.85 2.56 -9.90
C ALA A 226 12.52 3.09 -9.35
N VAL A 227 12.29 4.41 -9.40
CA VAL A 227 11.02 5.03 -9.00
C VAL A 227 9.88 4.57 -9.92
N LEU A 228 10.07 4.60 -11.25
CA LEU A 228 9.08 4.13 -12.20
C LEU A 228 8.78 2.62 -12.05
N GLN A 229 9.80 1.80 -11.86
CA GLN A 229 9.62 0.36 -11.62
C GLN A 229 8.87 0.09 -10.32
N LYS A 230 9.11 0.86 -9.26
CA LYS A 230 8.35 0.76 -8.00
C LYS A 230 6.90 1.15 -8.22
N ARG A 231 6.64 2.22 -8.99
CA ARG A 231 5.29 2.62 -9.38
C ARG A 231 4.59 1.53 -10.18
N PHE A 232 5.28 0.91 -11.14
CA PHE A 232 4.76 -0.18 -11.97
C PHE A 232 4.38 -1.42 -11.16
N LYS A 233 5.19 -1.82 -10.16
CA LYS A 233 4.82 -2.89 -9.22
C LYS A 233 3.53 -2.60 -8.46
N GLY A 234 3.23 -1.34 -8.19
CA GLY A 234 1.98 -0.89 -7.59
C GLY A 234 0.73 -1.10 -8.46
N PHE A 235 0.89 -1.43 -9.75
CA PHE A 235 -0.23 -1.72 -10.67
C PHE A 235 -0.75 -3.16 -10.55
N THR A 236 -0.05 -4.04 -9.86
CA THR A 236 -0.60 -5.34 -9.47
C THR A 236 -1.48 -5.17 -8.23
N VAL A 237 -2.73 -5.61 -8.35
CA VAL A 237 -3.70 -5.61 -7.24
C VAL A 237 -3.68 -6.99 -6.61
N THR A 238 -3.26 -7.06 -5.35
CA THR A 238 -3.22 -8.32 -4.58
C THR A 238 -4.24 -8.30 -3.46
N ALA A 239 -4.75 -9.48 -3.09
CA ALA A 239 -5.68 -9.65 -1.98
C ALA A 239 -4.99 -9.31 -0.64
N PRO A 240 -5.50 -8.37 0.16
CA PRO A 240 -4.93 -8.05 1.47
C PRO A 240 -5.33 -9.05 2.56
N ILE A 241 -6.36 -9.86 2.32
CA ILE A 241 -6.91 -10.84 3.26
C ILE A 241 -7.22 -12.15 2.56
N ASN A 242 -7.30 -13.23 3.34
CA ASN A 242 -7.93 -14.47 2.89
C ASN A 242 -9.46 -14.29 2.87
N GLY A 243 -10.13 -14.92 1.91
CA GLY A 243 -11.58 -14.82 1.90
C GLY A 243 -12.22 -15.48 0.70
N VAL A 244 -13.51 -15.24 0.54
CA VAL A 244 -14.32 -15.72 -0.58
C VAL A 244 -14.77 -14.54 -1.43
N ILE A 245 -14.66 -14.69 -2.74
CA ILE A 245 -15.06 -13.70 -3.71
C ILE A 245 -16.57 -13.66 -3.82
N SER A 246 -17.15 -12.45 -3.74
CA SER A 246 -18.52 -12.19 -4.10
C SER A 246 -18.62 -11.08 -5.13
N ARG A 247 -19.56 -11.22 -6.08
CA ARG A 247 -19.90 -10.17 -7.03
C ARG A 247 -21.10 -9.38 -6.54
N LYS A 248 -20.97 -8.07 -6.52
CA LYS A 248 -22.14 -7.19 -6.32
C LYS A 248 -22.61 -6.69 -7.69
N THR A 249 -23.89 -6.67 -7.90
CA THR A 249 -24.51 -6.33 -9.20
C THR A 249 -24.50 -4.80 -9.48
N ASN A 250 -23.88 -4.00 -8.63
CA ASN A 250 -23.77 -2.55 -8.85
C ASN A 250 -22.66 -2.25 -9.85
N SER A 251 -22.90 -1.34 -10.77
CA SER A 251 -22.02 -0.97 -11.89
C SER A 251 -20.61 -0.53 -11.47
N ASP A 252 -20.46 0.01 -10.26
CA ASP A 252 -19.20 0.60 -9.80
C ASP A 252 -18.35 -0.34 -8.92
N THR A 253 -18.95 -1.41 -8.35
CA THR A 253 -18.23 -2.41 -7.57
C THR A 253 -17.74 -3.53 -8.47
N LEU A 254 -16.40 -3.65 -8.59
CA LEU A 254 -15.79 -4.67 -9.43
C LEU A 254 -15.71 -6.02 -8.71
N MET A 255 -15.33 -6.02 -7.42
CA MET A 255 -15.14 -7.24 -6.64
C MET A 255 -15.26 -6.96 -5.15
N ILE A 256 -15.74 -7.97 -4.41
CA ILE A 256 -15.74 -7.99 -2.95
C ILE A 256 -15.07 -9.28 -2.50
N ILE A 257 -14.15 -9.20 -1.55
CA ILE A 257 -13.56 -10.34 -0.86
C ILE A 257 -13.96 -10.26 0.60
N SER A 258 -14.65 -11.29 1.08
CA SER A 258 -15.17 -11.38 2.45
C SER A 258 -14.43 -12.46 3.22
N ASP A 259 -13.90 -12.11 4.37
CA ASP A 259 -13.34 -13.08 5.33
C ASP A 259 -14.48 -13.86 5.97
N VAL A 260 -14.59 -15.13 5.63
CA VAL A 260 -15.66 -16.02 6.12
C VAL A 260 -15.25 -16.82 7.37
N SER A 261 -14.07 -16.56 7.93
CA SER A 261 -13.59 -17.22 9.15
C SER A 261 -14.26 -16.72 10.42
N GLU A 262 -14.69 -15.46 10.45
CA GLU A 262 -15.39 -14.83 11.56
C GLU A 262 -16.49 -13.90 11.01
N TYR A 263 -17.66 -13.94 11.62
CA TYR A 263 -18.75 -13.04 11.29
C TYR A 263 -19.06 -12.11 12.45
N VAL A 264 -19.55 -10.94 12.12
CA VAL A 264 -20.10 -9.98 13.09
C VAL A 264 -21.56 -9.70 12.78
N VAL A 265 -22.32 -9.40 13.82
CA VAL A 265 -23.71 -8.96 13.68
C VAL A 265 -23.82 -7.56 14.24
N LEU A 266 -24.22 -6.63 13.40
CA LEU A 266 -24.49 -5.26 13.80
C LEU A 266 -25.96 -5.11 14.19
N CYS A 267 -26.21 -4.85 15.45
CA CYS A 267 -27.52 -4.72 16.05
C CYS A 267 -27.80 -3.26 16.41
N PRO A 268 -28.69 -2.54 15.69
CA PRO A 268 -29.08 -1.18 16.04
C PRO A 268 -30.05 -1.19 17.24
N VAL A 269 -29.56 -0.88 18.42
CA VAL A 269 -30.32 -0.86 19.66
C VAL A 269 -30.75 0.57 20.00
N LYS A 270 -31.99 0.77 20.48
CA LYS A 270 -32.44 2.08 20.93
C LYS A 270 -31.56 2.60 22.07
N VAL A 271 -31.20 3.88 22.05
CA VAL A 271 -30.34 4.50 23.07
C VAL A 271 -30.85 4.26 24.49
N LYS A 272 -32.18 4.28 24.69
CA LYS A 272 -32.82 4.02 26.00
C LYS A 272 -32.52 2.61 26.55
N ASP A 273 -32.30 1.64 25.66
CA ASP A 273 -32.09 0.24 26.03
C ASP A 273 -30.60 -0.07 26.25
N LYS A 274 -29.66 0.81 25.81
CA LYS A 274 -28.20 0.67 25.97
C LYS A 274 -27.80 0.36 27.40
N LYS A 275 -28.37 1.07 28.39
CA LYS A 275 -28.02 0.93 29.81
C LYS A 275 -28.24 -0.47 30.37
N TYR A 276 -29.00 -1.31 29.68
CA TYR A 276 -29.32 -2.67 30.12
C TYR A 276 -28.43 -3.75 29.48
N ILE A 277 -27.63 -3.38 28.49
CA ILE A 277 -26.77 -4.32 27.79
C ILE A 277 -25.39 -4.32 28.46
N GLN A 278 -24.92 -5.50 28.87
CA GLN A 278 -23.61 -5.68 29.43
C GLN A 278 -22.60 -6.09 28.34
N SER A 279 -21.35 -5.69 28.50
CA SER A 279 -20.27 -6.23 27.69
C SER A 279 -20.20 -7.74 27.89
N SER A 280 -20.03 -8.48 26.78
CA SER A 280 -20.05 -9.96 26.75
C SER A 280 -21.42 -10.61 27.03
N ALA A 281 -22.53 -9.86 26.95
CA ALA A 281 -23.88 -10.45 27.01
C ALA A 281 -24.08 -11.44 25.86
N ASN A 282 -24.84 -12.52 26.12
CA ASN A 282 -25.20 -13.46 25.08
C ASN A 282 -26.20 -12.81 24.08
N VAL A 283 -26.02 -13.15 22.81
CA VAL A 283 -26.95 -12.76 21.75
C VAL A 283 -27.36 -14.01 20.98
N ASP A 284 -28.64 -14.36 21.10
CA ASP A 284 -29.24 -15.43 20.33
C ASP A 284 -29.67 -14.89 18.97
N ILE A 285 -29.15 -15.47 17.89
CA ILE A 285 -29.39 -15.05 16.53
C ILE A 285 -30.28 -16.08 15.86
N GLN A 286 -31.41 -15.64 15.31
CA GLN A 286 -32.30 -16.44 14.51
C GLN A 286 -32.28 -15.98 13.06
N ALA A 287 -31.67 -16.79 12.21
CA ALA A 287 -31.67 -16.53 10.78
C ALA A 287 -33.02 -16.98 10.17
N ASN A 288 -33.73 -16.08 9.50
CA ASN A 288 -34.98 -16.39 8.81
C ASN A 288 -34.77 -17.55 7.81
N GLY A 289 -35.46 -18.67 8.07
CA GLY A 289 -35.38 -19.88 7.23
C GLY A 289 -34.50 -21.01 7.77
N THR A 290 -33.71 -20.78 8.82
CA THR A 290 -32.96 -21.84 9.52
C THR A 290 -33.50 -22.03 10.93
N LYS A 291 -33.77 -23.28 11.31
CA LYS A 291 -34.20 -23.64 12.70
C LYS A 291 -33.05 -23.61 13.71
N GLN A 292 -31.85 -23.17 13.32
CA GLN A 292 -30.69 -23.17 14.18
C GLN A 292 -30.49 -21.78 14.79
N ASN A 293 -30.50 -21.73 16.12
CA ASN A 293 -30.09 -20.55 16.88
C ASN A 293 -28.56 -20.52 16.92
N VAL A 294 -27.98 -19.44 16.37
CA VAL A 294 -26.55 -19.22 16.46
C VAL A 294 -26.26 -18.34 17.69
N LYS A 295 -25.41 -18.83 18.58
CA LYS A 295 -24.98 -18.07 19.76
C LYS A 295 -23.84 -17.15 19.41
N SER A 296 -23.95 -15.90 19.82
CA SER A 296 -22.90 -14.90 19.72
C SER A 296 -22.77 -14.12 21.02
N PHE A 297 -21.74 -13.29 21.12
CA PHE A 297 -21.47 -12.48 22.32
C PHE A 297 -21.28 -11.03 21.91
N VAL A 298 -21.81 -10.12 22.73
CA VAL A 298 -21.55 -8.67 22.54
C VAL A 298 -20.06 -8.43 22.67
N TYR A 299 -19.47 -7.95 21.58
CA TYR A 299 -18.06 -7.58 21.49
C TYR A 299 -17.85 -6.11 21.88
N GLU A 300 -18.66 -5.23 21.29
CA GLU A 300 -18.54 -3.79 21.47
C GLU A 300 -19.91 -3.11 21.43
N ILE A 301 -20.07 -2.06 22.18
CA ILE A 301 -21.23 -1.18 22.18
C ILE A 301 -20.74 0.22 21.77
N ASP A 302 -21.11 0.65 20.57
CA ASP A 302 -20.72 1.95 20.05
C ASP A 302 -21.25 3.08 20.97
N ASN A 303 -20.45 4.13 21.10
CA ASN A 303 -20.85 5.34 21.83
C ASN A 303 -21.46 6.41 20.91
N ASN A 304 -21.39 6.21 19.59
CA ASN A 304 -21.97 7.14 18.62
C ASN A 304 -23.46 6.83 18.45
N VAL A 305 -24.27 7.89 18.60
CA VAL A 305 -25.72 7.81 18.35
C VAL A 305 -25.99 8.07 16.87
N GLN A 306 -26.70 7.16 16.24
CA GLN A 306 -27.18 7.29 14.86
C GLN A 306 -28.69 7.44 14.87
N ILE A 307 -29.24 8.11 13.84
CA ILE A 307 -30.67 8.24 13.67
C ILE A 307 -31.10 7.27 12.55
N LEU A 308 -31.87 6.25 12.92
CA LEU A 308 -32.42 5.29 11.98
C LEU A 308 -33.96 5.39 11.98
N ASN A 309 -34.55 5.77 10.86
CA ASN A 309 -35.98 5.99 10.73
C ASN A 309 -36.60 6.90 11.83
N GLY A 310 -35.90 7.97 12.19
CA GLY A 310 -36.30 8.91 13.22
C GLY A 310 -36.07 8.45 14.67
N ILE A 311 -35.49 7.26 14.87
CA ILE A 311 -35.21 6.71 16.19
C ILE A 311 -33.69 6.81 16.46
N GLN A 312 -33.33 7.27 17.66
CA GLN A 312 -31.95 7.28 18.10
C GLN A 312 -31.51 5.86 18.49
N VAL A 313 -30.46 5.37 17.83
CA VAL A 313 -29.89 4.05 18.05
C VAL A 313 -28.39 4.09 18.28
N VAL A 314 -27.89 3.11 18.97
CA VAL A 314 -26.43 2.80 19.07
C VAL A 314 -26.21 1.43 18.45
N THR A 315 -25.07 1.25 17.80
CA THR A 315 -24.74 -0.05 17.22
C THR A 315 -24.12 -0.95 18.30
N VAL A 316 -24.69 -2.12 18.48
CA VAL A 316 -24.11 -3.19 19.29
C VAL A 316 -23.53 -4.21 18.32
N THR A 317 -22.23 -4.43 18.39
CA THR A 317 -21.50 -5.41 17.58
C THR A 317 -21.37 -6.71 18.37
N SER A 318 -21.85 -7.82 17.82
CA SER A 318 -21.64 -9.15 18.38
C SER A 318 -20.83 -10.01 17.41
N THR A 319 -20.03 -10.94 17.95
CA THR A 319 -19.15 -11.80 17.14
C THR A 319 -19.63 -13.25 17.19
N ILE A 320 -19.61 -13.88 16.00
CA ILE A 320 -19.88 -15.29 15.80
C ILE A 320 -18.55 -15.95 15.46
N LYS A 321 -18.06 -16.84 16.32
CA LYS A 321 -16.84 -17.63 16.07
C LYS A 321 -17.22 -18.98 15.47
N GLY A 322 -16.48 -19.39 14.45
CA GLY A 322 -16.57 -20.71 13.83
C GLY A 322 -17.12 -20.66 12.41
N GLU A 323 -16.77 -21.67 11.64
CA GLU A 323 -17.24 -21.88 10.26
C GLU A 323 -18.71 -22.24 10.26
N SER A 324 -19.56 -21.22 10.30
CA SER A 324 -20.98 -21.42 10.07
C SER A 324 -21.23 -21.34 8.55
N HIS A 325 -21.09 -22.44 7.86
CA HIS A 325 -21.29 -22.60 6.40
C HIS A 325 -22.68 -22.15 5.90
N GLN A 326 -23.55 -21.74 6.80
CA GLN A 326 -24.93 -21.32 6.50
C GLN A 326 -25.14 -19.80 6.62
N LEU A 327 -24.12 -19.04 7.07
CA LEU A 327 -24.27 -17.60 7.22
C LEU A 327 -23.87 -16.90 5.92
N ILE A 328 -24.81 -16.16 5.36
CA ILE A 328 -24.57 -15.38 4.14
C ILE A 328 -24.33 -13.93 4.55
N PRO A 329 -23.22 -13.30 4.10
CA PRO A 329 -22.98 -11.87 4.35
C PRO A 329 -24.17 -11.02 3.87
N SER A 330 -24.44 -9.95 4.61
CA SER A 330 -25.56 -9.02 4.39
C SER A 330 -26.96 -9.56 4.71
N LEU A 331 -27.09 -10.77 5.26
CA LEU A 331 -28.38 -11.30 5.71
C LEU A 331 -28.89 -10.50 6.92
N MET A 332 -30.19 -10.18 6.89
CA MET A 332 -30.89 -9.62 8.05
C MET A 332 -31.37 -10.76 8.95
N VAL A 333 -31.15 -10.64 10.25
CA VAL A 333 -31.41 -11.66 11.25
C VAL A 333 -32.11 -11.06 12.46
N ASP A 334 -32.92 -11.88 13.12
CA ASP A 334 -33.56 -11.51 14.37
C ASP A 334 -32.59 -11.84 15.54
N CYS A 335 -32.28 -10.83 16.35
CA CYS A 335 -31.32 -10.91 17.45
C CYS A 335 -32.04 -10.68 18.78
N TYR A 336 -31.76 -11.54 19.75
CA TYR A 336 -32.23 -11.44 21.13
C TYR A 336 -31.02 -11.24 22.05
N ILE A 337 -30.83 -10.01 22.50
CA ILE A 337 -29.71 -9.65 23.39
C ILE A 337 -30.14 -9.88 24.84
N GLU A 338 -29.48 -10.78 25.56
CA GLU A 338 -29.76 -11.02 26.96
C GLU A 338 -29.34 -9.84 27.82
N THR A 339 -30.25 -9.32 28.64
CA THR A 339 -29.98 -8.16 29.53
C THR A 339 -29.92 -8.51 31.00
N GLY A 340 -29.86 -9.80 31.30
CA GLY A 340 -29.85 -10.30 32.66
C GLY A 340 -31.23 -10.73 33.16
N LYS A 341 -31.32 -11.00 34.45
CA LYS A 341 -32.52 -11.51 35.13
C LYS A 341 -33.20 -10.39 35.88
N LEU A 342 -34.45 -10.14 35.60
CA LEU A 342 -35.28 -9.10 36.24
C LEU A 342 -36.23 -9.65 37.24
N SER A 343 -36.58 -8.86 38.26
CA SER A 343 -37.72 -9.13 39.12
C SER A 343 -39.05 -8.95 38.32
N PRO A 344 -40.15 -9.59 38.73
CA PRO A 344 -41.42 -9.45 38.05
C PRO A 344 -41.90 -7.98 37.96
N LEU A 345 -41.60 -7.19 38.98
CA LEU A 345 -41.95 -5.76 39.01
C LEU A 345 -41.17 -4.96 37.99
N GLU A 346 -39.82 -5.14 37.92
CA GLU A 346 -38.97 -4.52 36.90
C GLU A 346 -39.33 -4.95 35.47
N TYR A 347 -39.75 -6.21 35.31
CA TYR A 347 -40.20 -6.73 34.02
C TYR A 347 -41.47 -6.01 33.52
N LEU A 348 -42.48 -5.82 34.42
CA LEU A 348 -43.70 -5.08 34.10
C LEU A 348 -43.43 -3.60 33.83
N GLU A 349 -42.56 -2.98 34.61
CA GLU A 349 -42.15 -1.60 34.40
C GLU A 349 -41.51 -1.40 33.01
N ARG A 350 -40.63 -2.31 32.60
CA ARG A 350 -40.00 -2.24 31.26
C ARG A 350 -41.00 -2.45 30.12
N ILE A 351 -41.94 -3.37 30.28
CA ILE A 351 -43.02 -3.56 29.28
C ILE A 351 -43.87 -2.29 29.18
N TRP A 352 -44.25 -1.71 30.29
CA TRP A 352 -45.01 -0.47 30.31
C TRP A 352 -44.26 0.68 29.64
N GLN A 353 -42.99 0.91 29.95
CA GLN A 353 -42.14 1.90 29.30
C GLN A 353 -41.95 1.66 27.79
N ARG A 354 -42.10 0.42 27.34
CA ARG A 354 -42.03 0.06 25.91
C ARG A 354 -43.31 0.34 25.18
N MET A 355 -44.47 0.24 25.85
CA MET A 355 -45.77 0.51 25.27
C MET A 355 -46.13 2.00 25.22
N VAL A 356 -45.63 2.80 26.15
CA VAL A 356 -45.93 4.24 26.29
C VAL A 356 -44.99 5.13 25.47
N ASN A 357 -43.81 4.64 25.06
CA ASN A 357 -42.81 5.32 24.28
C ASN A 357 -42.47 4.55 23.01
#